data_681e28ea589974be85d7d9c3bfeeb53b
#
_entry.id   681e28ea589974be85d7d9c3bfeeb53b
#
_cell.length_a   1.000
_cell.length_b   1.000
_cell.length_c   1.000
_cell.angle_alpha   90.00
_cell.angle_beta   90.00
_cell.angle_gamma   90.00
#
_symmetry.space_group_name_H-M   'P 1'
#
loop_
_entity.id
_entity.type
_entity.pdbx_description
1 polymer ?
#
loop_
_entity_poly.entity_id
_entity_poly.type
_entity_poly.pdbx_seq_one_letter_code
_entity_poly.pdbx_strand_id
1 'polypeptide(L)'
;ENYLKRNKINYKNDAYMQFFNLFYSDVFKIGGIELNDQIKFAINNYNELQKLIEIIQSCKYFSSSQLSELAIIKGLFDAYNSPSYVPENILLFLKKISFESKWQEHKTLASNCIKELTKFNIGSPCPELIVEDQNNEKIEIHKLKGKYTYVNFFATWNYKSLHEMEIIKQFKENYSFVNYISVNLENNEEVYKSFTKSNLNYQWPICFPLNKQKIVDDFQLDHLPSHLLIDPDGNISQFPALPPSPLSKGYNSTTIDKTFFTIEKNTRVKESFKIGKKN
;
A
#
# COMPACT_ATOMS: atom_id res chain seq x y z
N GLU A 1 -18.27 -16.38 -23.88
CA GLU A 1 -17.96 -17.59 -23.08
C GLU A 1 -17.12 -18.60 -23.87
N ASN A 2 -17.50 -18.96 -25.10
CA ASN A 2 -16.73 -19.89 -25.94
C ASN A 2 -15.36 -19.38 -26.37
N TYR A 3 -15.14 -18.09 -26.41
CA TYR A 3 -13.86 -17.50 -26.83
C TYR A 3 -12.73 -17.77 -25.83
N LEU A 4 -12.98 -17.58 -24.54
CA LEU A 4 -12.00 -17.87 -23.48
C LEU A 4 -11.73 -19.36 -23.28
N LYS A 5 -12.74 -20.23 -23.53
CA LYS A 5 -12.60 -21.69 -23.38
C LYS A 5 -11.81 -22.36 -24.50
N ARG A 6 -11.83 -21.81 -25.71
CA ARG A 6 -11.25 -22.43 -26.92
C ARG A 6 -9.90 -21.87 -27.31
N ASN A 7 -9.55 -20.66 -26.85
CA ASN A 7 -8.33 -19.97 -27.25
C ASN A 7 -7.26 -20.09 -26.18
N LYS A 8 -6.00 -20.16 -26.61
CA LYS A 8 -4.85 -20.05 -25.74
C LYS A 8 -4.89 -18.68 -25.04
N ILE A 9 -4.61 -18.65 -23.73
CA ILE A 9 -4.54 -17.40 -22.97
C ILE A 9 -3.45 -16.52 -23.55
N ASN A 10 -3.79 -15.28 -23.89
CA ASN A 10 -2.86 -14.33 -24.50
C ASN A 10 -2.46 -13.26 -23.49
N TYR A 11 -1.50 -13.58 -22.63
CA TYR A 11 -1.01 -12.71 -21.55
C TYR A 11 -0.36 -11.39 -22.04
N LYS A 12 0.05 -11.32 -23.32
CA LYS A 12 0.72 -10.16 -23.91
C LYS A 12 -0.24 -9.22 -24.64
N ASN A 13 -1.51 -9.55 -24.71
CA ASN A 13 -2.53 -8.74 -25.37
C ASN A 13 -3.35 -8.00 -24.32
N ASP A 14 -3.17 -6.69 -24.24
CA ASP A 14 -3.83 -5.84 -23.23
C ASP A 14 -5.36 -5.91 -23.34
N ALA A 15 -5.91 -5.88 -24.57
CA ALA A 15 -7.35 -5.96 -24.77
C ALA A 15 -7.93 -7.32 -24.29
N TYR A 16 -7.18 -8.42 -24.52
CA TYR A 16 -7.56 -9.73 -24.00
C TYR A 16 -7.55 -9.75 -22.47
N MET A 17 -6.51 -9.21 -21.85
CA MET A 17 -6.40 -9.18 -20.40
C MET A 17 -7.40 -8.23 -19.74
N GLN A 18 -7.71 -7.10 -20.38
CA GLN A 18 -8.80 -6.21 -19.94
C GLN A 18 -10.16 -6.92 -20.00
N PHE A 19 -10.44 -7.61 -21.11
CA PHE A 19 -11.67 -8.42 -21.23
C PHE A 19 -11.71 -9.52 -20.17
N PHE A 20 -10.60 -10.23 -19.94
CA PHE A 20 -10.50 -11.22 -18.88
C PHE A 20 -10.82 -10.62 -17.51
N ASN A 21 -10.23 -9.49 -17.17
CA ASN A 21 -10.43 -8.82 -15.89
C ASN A 21 -11.87 -8.35 -15.68
N LEU A 22 -12.53 -7.86 -16.73
CA LEU A 22 -13.95 -7.48 -16.69
C LEU A 22 -14.87 -8.70 -16.56
N PHE A 23 -14.63 -9.73 -17.36
CA PHE A 23 -15.47 -10.94 -17.36
C PHE A 23 -15.38 -11.71 -16.03
N TYR A 24 -14.19 -11.74 -15.43
CA TYR A 24 -13.93 -12.39 -14.14
C TYR A 24 -13.81 -11.38 -12.98
N SER A 25 -14.52 -10.26 -13.02
CA SER A 25 -14.46 -9.23 -11.96
C SER A 25 -14.84 -9.77 -10.57
N ASP A 26 -15.74 -10.75 -10.52
CA ASP A 26 -16.20 -11.41 -9.29
C ASP A 26 -16.00 -12.93 -9.38
N VAL A 27 -14.79 -13.37 -9.70
CA VAL A 27 -14.46 -14.79 -9.94
C VAL A 27 -15.07 -15.74 -8.92
N PHE A 28 -14.93 -15.43 -7.65
CA PHE A 28 -15.39 -16.32 -6.58
C PHE A 28 -16.90 -16.33 -6.39
N LYS A 29 -17.64 -15.43 -7.04
CA LYS A 29 -19.12 -15.37 -7.01
C LYS A 29 -19.78 -15.92 -8.28
N ILE A 30 -19.02 -16.16 -9.36
CA ILE A 30 -19.57 -16.57 -10.67
C ILE A 30 -20.39 -17.86 -10.61
N GLY A 31 -20.03 -18.78 -9.73
CA GLY A 31 -20.70 -20.07 -9.57
C GLY A 31 -21.91 -20.07 -8.64
N GLY A 32 -22.31 -18.92 -8.13
CA GLY A 32 -23.41 -18.77 -7.17
C GLY A 32 -22.97 -18.88 -5.70
N ILE A 33 -23.95 -18.80 -4.80
CA ILE A 33 -23.70 -18.69 -3.35
C ILE A 33 -22.99 -19.93 -2.81
N GLU A 34 -23.45 -21.12 -3.18
CA GLU A 34 -22.89 -22.38 -2.68
C GLU A 34 -21.41 -22.55 -3.05
N LEU A 35 -21.04 -22.26 -4.29
CA LEU A 35 -19.65 -22.34 -4.74
C LEU A 35 -18.78 -21.26 -4.05
N ASN A 36 -19.32 -20.06 -3.87
CA ASN A 36 -18.64 -18.99 -3.15
C ASN A 36 -18.32 -19.40 -1.71
N ASP A 37 -19.28 -20.02 -1.01
CA ASP A 37 -19.07 -20.47 0.36
C ASP A 37 -18.05 -21.62 0.45
N GLN A 38 -18.03 -22.54 -0.52
CA GLN A 38 -17.00 -23.58 -0.61
C GLN A 38 -15.61 -22.99 -0.86
N ILE A 39 -15.48 -22.00 -1.76
CA ILE A 39 -14.23 -21.28 -2.03
C ILE A 39 -13.74 -20.55 -0.77
N LYS A 40 -14.63 -19.80 -0.13
CA LYS A 40 -14.34 -19.07 1.10
C LYS A 40 -13.85 -20.01 2.20
N PHE A 41 -14.55 -21.13 2.38
CA PHE A 41 -14.17 -22.14 3.35
C PHE A 41 -12.80 -22.77 3.03
N ALA A 42 -12.53 -23.08 1.75
CA ALA A 42 -11.27 -23.63 1.31
C ALA A 42 -10.08 -22.67 1.57
N ILE A 43 -10.25 -21.39 1.24
CA ILE A 43 -9.22 -20.37 1.47
C ILE A 43 -8.97 -20.16 2.95
N ASN A 44 -10.01 -20.07 3.77
CA ASN A 44 -9.87 -19.74 5.17
C ASN A 44 -9.40 -20.92 6.06
N ASN A 45 -9.61 -22.18 5.62
CA ASN A 45 -9.42 -23.34 6.49
C ASN A 45 -8.49 -24.44 5.97
N TYR A 46 -8.40 -24.67 4.66
CA TYR A 46 -7.71 -25.86 4.16
C TYR A 46 -6.27 -25.63 3.70
N ASN A 47 -5.93 -24.47 3.21
CA ASN A 47 -4.58 -24.18 2.69
C ASN A 47 -4.08 -25.21 1.65
N GLU A 48 -4.96 -25.84 0.87
CA GLU A 48 -4.67 -26.84 -0.16
C GLU A 48 -5.03 -26.31 -1.55
N LEU A 49 -4.00 -25.93 -2.34
CA LEU A 49 -4.19 -25.34 -3.67
C LEU A 49 -4.96 -26.27 -4.60
N GLN A 50 -4.64 -27.56 -4.60
CA GLN A 50 -5.30 -28.54 -5.45
C GLN A 50 -6.82 -28.61 -5.19
N LYS A 51 -7.21 -28.55 -3.93
CA LYS A 51 -8.62 -28.56 -3.53
C LYS A 51 -9.36 -27.29 -3.99
N LEU A 52 -8.72 -26.15 -3.90
CA LEU A 52 -9.29 -24.90 -4.42
C LEU A 52 -9.45 -24.95 -5.94
N ILE A 53 -8.48 -25.54 -6.66
CA ILE A 53 -8.58 -25.77 -8.12
C ILE A 53 -9.77 -26.67 -8.44
N GLU A 54 -9.95 -27.78 -7.74
CA GLU A 54 -11.07 -28.72 -7.95
C GLU A 54 -12.44 -28.05 -7.72
N ILE A 55 -12.56 -27.25 -6.65
CA ILE A 55 -13.77 -26.48 -6.35
C ILE A 55 -14.08 -25.51 -7.51
N ILE A 56 -13.11 -24.74 -7.98
CA ILE A 56 -13.29 -23.81 -9.09
C ILE A 56 -13.65 -24.55 -10.38
N GLN A 57 -13.01 -25.67 -10.66
CA GLN A 57 -13.29 -26.50 -11.86
C GLN A 57 -14.64 -27.19 -11.85
N SER A 58 -15.29 -27.35 -10.71
CA SER A 58 -16.67 -27.85 -10.68
C SER A 58 -17.64 -26.87 -11.35
N CYS A 59 -17.27 -25.62 -11.50
CA CYS A 59 -18.05 -24.62 -12.21
C CYS A 59 -17.80 -24.70 -13.74
N LYS A 60 -18.87 -24.76 -14.51
CA LYS A 60 -18.84 -24.87 -15.99
C LYS A 60 -18.05 -23.76 -16.70
N TYR A 61 -17.79 -22.65 -16.04
CA TYR A 61 -17.03 -21.50 -16.59
C TYR A 61 -15.52 -21.71 -16.58
N PHE A 62 -15.00 -22.70 -15.82
CA PHE A 62 -13.58 -22.94 -15.59
C PHE A 62 -13.15 -24.35 -16.05
N SER A 63 -13.36 -24.65 -17.34
CA SER A 63 -13.11 -25.98 -17.89
C SER A 63 -11.66 -26.34 -18.17
N SER A 64 -10.76 -25.36 -18.17
CA SER A 64 -9.32 -25.54 -18.43
C SER A 64 -8.53 -25.29 -17.15
N SER A 65 -7.61 -26.19 -16.79
CA SER A 65 -6.77 -26.03 -15.59
C SER A 65 -5.96 -24.72 -15.62
N GLN A 66 -5.50 -24.29 -16.80
CA GLN A 66 -4.78 -23.03 -16.95
C GLN A 66 -5.69 -21.84 -16.68
N LEU A 67 -6.90 -21.84 -17.24
CA LEU A 67 -7.87 -20.78 -17.00
C LEU A 67 -8.32 -20.73 -15.53
N SER A 68 -8.54 -21.89 -14.92
CA SER A 68 -8.91 -21.99 -13.51
C SER A 68 -7.85 -21.37 -12.59
N GLU A 69 -6.59 -21.72 -12.81
CA GLU A 69 -5.50 -21.17 -11.99
C GLU A 69 -5.33 -19.65 -12.20
N LEU A 70 -5.45 -19.16 -13.44
CA LEU A 70 -5.44 -17.71 -13.70
C LEU A 70 -6.59 -16.99 -12.99
N ALA A 71 -7.79 -17.58 -13.05
CA ALA A 71 -8.97 -17.06 -12.36
C ALA A 71 -8.80 -17.08 -10.83
N ILE A 72 -8.16 -18.12 -10.28
CA ILE A 72 -7.81 -18.19 -8.86
C ILE A 72 -6.86 -17.05 -8.49
N ILE A 73 -5.79 -16.79 -9.25
CA ILE A 73 -4.85 -15.69 -8.99
C ILE A 73 -5.60 -14.36 -8.91
N LYS A 74 -6.47 -14.10 -9.89
CA LYS A 74 -7.30 -12.88 -9.89
C LYS A 74 -8.25 -12.83 -8.69
N GLY A 75 -8.98 -13.90 -8.41
CA GLY A 75 -9.91 -13.95 -7.29
C GLY A 75 -9.23 -13.76 -5.94
N LEU A 76 -8.05 -14.32 -5.75
CA LEU A 76 -7.23 -14.12 -4.54
C LEU A 76 -6.78 -12.66 -4.42
N PHE A 77 -6.34 -12.04 -5.52
CA PHE A 77 -5.94 -10.63 -5.53
C PHE A 77 -7.12 -9.72 -5.14
N ASP A 78 -8.27 -9.89 -5.78
CA ASP A 78 -9.48 -9.08 -5.53
C ASP A 78 -10.03 -9.29 -4.11
N ALA A 79 -9.86 -10.49 -3.54
CA ALA A 79 -10.39 -10.85 -2.22
C ALA A 79 -9.52 -10.40 -1.04
N TYR A 80 -8.26 -9.96 -1.27
CA TYR A 80 -7.28 -9.69 -0.21
C TYR A 80 -7.77 -8.70 0.85
N ASN A 81 -8.42 -7.63 0.43
CA ASN A 81 -8.95 -6.61 1.34
C ASN A 81 -10.39 -6.87 1.79
N SER A 82 -10.97 -8.01 1.41
CA SER A 82 -12.34 -8.36 1.80
C SER A 82 -12.36 -8.96 3.21
N PRO A 83 -13.21 -8.47 4.12
CA PRO A 83 -13.32 -8.99 5.49
C PRO A 83 -13.79 -10.45 5.55
N SER A 84 -14.22 -11.03 4.44
CA SER A 84 -14.66 -12.43 4.33
C SER A 84 -13.52 -13.43 4.23
N TYR A 85 -12.29 -12.99 4.02
CA TYR A 85 -11.12 -13.83 3.79
C TYR A 85 -9.99 -13.47 4.76
N VAL A 86 -9.16 -14.47 5.09
CA VAL A 86 -7.95 -14.30 5.88
C VAL A 86 -6.80 -13.90 4.96
N PRO A 87 -6.25 -12.68 5.06
CA PRO A 87 -5.24 -12.17 4.12
C PRO A 87 -3.98 -13.05 4.06
N GLU A 88 -3.54 -13.58 5.21
CA GLU A 88 -2.37 -14.46 5.31
C GLU A 88 -2.55 -15.73 4.49
N ASN A 89 -3.76 -16.30 4.47
CA ASN A 89 -4.07 -17.48 3.68
C ASN A 89 -4.05 -17.16 2.17
N ILE A 90 -4.59 -15.99 1.78
CA ILE A 90 -4.51 -15.52 0.39
C ILE A 90 -3.06 -15.44 -0.07
N LEU A 91 -2.19 -14.80 0.72
CA LEU A 91 -0.76 -14.70 0.39
C LEU A 91 -0.10 -16.08 0.31
N LEU A 92 -0.52 -17.02 1.15
CA LEU A 92 -0.01 -18.38 1.14
C LEU A 92 -0.40 -19.15 -0.13
N PHE A 93 -1.66 -19.01 -0.60
CA PHE A 93 -2.09 -19.56 -1.89
C PHE A 93 -1.32 -18.95 -3.07
N LEU A 94 -1.20 -17.62 -3.11
CA LEU A 94 -0.41 -16.94 -4.14
C LEU A 94 1.06 -17.40 -4.11
N LYS A 95 1.64 -17.57 -2.93
CA LYS A 95 3.00 -18.09 -2.77
C LYS A 95 3.12 -19.50 -3.32
N LYS A 96 2.18 -20.40 -3.02
CA LYS A 96 2.17 -21.76 -3.63
C LYS A 96 2.12 -21.69 -5.14
N ILE A 97 1.23 -20.92 -5.73
CA ILE A 97 1.16 -20.76 -7.18
C ILE A 97 2.47 -20.22 -7.74
N SER A 98 3.14 -19.26 -7.09
CA SER A 98 4.40 -18.69 -7.55
C SER A 98 5.55 -19.69 -7.60
N PHE A 99 5.50 -20.78 -6.80
CA PHE A 99 6.52 -21.84 -6.80
C PHE A 99 6.10 -23.07 -7.59
N GLU A 100 4.84 -23.51 -7.48
CA GLU A 100 4.38 -24.84 -7.90
C GLU A 100 3.65 -24.84 -9.25
N SER A 101 3.20 -23.68 -9.76
CA SER A 101 2.47 -23.61 -11.03
C SER A 101 3.27 -24.23 -12.18
N LYS A 102 2.55 -24.91 -13.08
CA LYS A 102 3.11 -25.46 -14.33
C LYS A 102 3.38 -24.37 -15.37
N TRP A 103 2.76 -23.19 -15.23
CA TRP A 103 2.83 -22.08 -16.18
C TRP A 103 3.72 -20.97 -15.63
N GLN A 104 4.76 -20.61 -16.38
CA GLN A 104 5.70 -19.57 -15.95
C GLN A 104 5.03 -18.21 -15.79
N GLU A 105 4.05 -17.91 -16.64
CA GLU A 105 3.25 -16.69 -16.57
C GLU A 105 2.48 -16.60 -15.24
N HIS A 106 1.91 -17.69 -14.75
CA HIS A 106 1.19 -17.71 -13.47
C HIS A 106 2.14 -17.55 -12.29
N LYS A 107 3.33 -18.16 -12.34
CA LYS A 107 4.36 -17.91 -11.31
C LYS A 107 4.69 -16.43 -11.20
N THR A 108 4.92 -15.80 -12.36
CA THR A 108 5.24 -14.37 -12.43
C THR A 108 4.07 -13.51 -11.94
N LEU A 109 2.84 -13.80 -12.39
CA LEU A 109 1.65 -13.07 -11.96
C LEU A 109 1.41 -13.19 -10.46
N ALA A 110 1.48 -14.39 -9.89
CA ALA A 110 1.30 -14.61 -8.47
C ALA A 110 2.38 -13.87 -7.65
N SER A 111 3.64 -13.90 -8.09
CA SER A 111 4.72 -13.13 -7.46
C SER A 111 4.48 -11.61 -7.51
N ASN A 112 3.98 -11.10 -8.64
CA ASN A 112 3.64 -9.68 -8.78
C ASN A 112 2.44 -9.30 -7.89
N CYS A 113 1.41 -10.17 -7.82
CA CYS A 113 0.29 -9.97 -6.89
C CYS A 113 0.77 -9.88 -5.44
N ILE A 114 1.64 -10.79 -5.00
CA ILE A 114 2.20 -10.74 -3.64
C ILE A 114 2.91 -9.39 -3.40
N LYS A 115 3.79 -8.97 -4.31
CA LYS A 115 4.51 -7.70 -4.18
C LYS A 115 3.55 -6.52 -4.07
N GLU A 116 2.53 -6.48 -4.91
CA GLU A 116 1.53 -5.40 -4.91
C GLU A 116 0.70 -5.38 -3.63
N LEU A 117 0.22 -6.55 -3.19
CA LEU A 117 -0.61 -6.67 -1.99
C LEU A 117 0.16 -6.39 -0.69
N THR A 118 1.48 -6.60 -0.69
CA THR A 118 2.30 -6.43 0.52
C THR A 118 3.20 -5.20 0.50
N LYS A 119 3.16 -4.40 -0.55
CA LYS A 119 4.07 -3.25 -0.70
C LYS A 119 3.96 -2.22 0.41
N PHE A 120 2.80 -2.12 1.06
CA PHE A 120 2.56 -1.21 2.18
C PHE A 120 2.47 -1.91 3.54
N ASN A 121 2.80 -3.19 3.62
CA ASN A 121 2.85 -3.86 4.91
C ASN A 121 3.96 -3.26 5.79
N ILE A 122 3.71 -3.21 7.08
CA ILE A 122 4.72 -2.77 8.06
C ILE A 122 5.99 -3.61 7.88
N GLY A 123 7.13 -2.94 7.76
CA GLY A 123 8.44 -3.56 7.53
C GLY A 123 8.78 -3.80 6.05
N SER A 124 7.87 -3.56 5.09
CA SER A 124 8.21 -3.59 3.67
C SER A 124 9.04 -2.36 3.28
N PRO A 125 10.01 -2.48 2.34
CA PRO A 125 10.75 -1.33 1.84
C PRO A 125 9.81 -0.25 1.29
N CYS A 126 10.07 1.02 1.63
CA CYS A 126 9.31 2.13 1.06
C CYS A 126 9.44 2.14 -0.46
N PRO A 127 8.34 2.21 -1.22
CA PRO A 127 8.39 2.39 -2.67
C PRO A 127 9.19 3.62 -3.06
N GLU A 128 9.68 3.64 -4.30
CA GLU A 128 10.46 4.78 -4.82
C GLU A 128 9.66 6.08 -4.70
N LEU A 129 10.19 7.02 -3.94
CA LEU A 129 9.61 8.34 -3.70
C LEU A 129 10.68 9.41 -3.89
N ILE A 130 10.63 10.08 -5.04
CA ILE A 130 11.62 11.08 -5.47
C ILE A 130 10.92 12.41 -5.69
N VAL A 131 11.42 13.43 -5.00
CA VAL A 131 10.85 14.78 -5.01
C VAL A 131 11.95 15.82 -5.14
N GLU A 132 11.59 17.07 -5.39
CA GLU A 132 12.46 18.24 -5.40
C GLU A 132 11.95 19.24 -4.37
N ASP A 133 12.83 19.77 -3.53
CA ASP A 133 12.46 20.74 -2.50
C ASP A 133 12.34 22.17 -3.05
N GLN A 134 12.03 23.12 -2.19
CA GLN A 134 11.90 24.54 -2.51
C GLN A 134 13.21 25.20 -2.99
N ASN A 135 14.37 24.54 -2.84
CA ASN A 135 15.68 24.99 -3.29
C ASN A 135 16.12 24.27 -4.58
N ASN A 136 15.24 23.48 -5.19
CA ASN A 136 15.50 22.58 -6.32
C ASN A 136 16.52 21.47 -5.99
N GLU A 137 16.60 21.07 -4.72
CA GLU A 137 17.41 19.93 -4.31
C GLU A 137 16.59 18.64 -4.38
N LYS A 138 17.15 17.65 -5.07
CA LYS A 138 16.52 16.32 -5.22
C LYS A 138 16.60 15.55 -3.90
N ILE A 139 15.46 15.07 -3.41
CA ILE A 139 15.35 14.22 -2.22
C ILE A 139 14.79 12.85 -2.62
N GLU A 140 15.55 11.81 -2.34
CA GLU A 140 15.13 10.41 -2.50
C GLU A 140 14.61 9.91 -1.15
N ILE A 141 13.34 10.18 -0.85
CA ILE A 141 12.73 9.95 0.48
C ILE A 141 12.85 8.48 0.90
N HIS A 142 12.65 7.53 -0.02
CA HIS A 142 12.76 6.10 0.22
C HIS A 142 14.17 5.62 0.62
N LYS A 143 15.19 6.46 0.44
CA LYS A 143 16.59 6.18 0.83
C LYS A 143 17.00 6.85 2.13
N LEU A 144 16.15 7.66 2.74
CA LEU A 144 16.46 8.29 4.01
C LEU A 144 16.56 7.25 5.11
N LYS A 145 17.61 7.36 5.94
CA LYS A 145 17.93 6.42 7.00
C LYS A 145 18.24 7.13 8.32
N GLY A 146 18.24 6.38 9.42
CA GLY A 146 18.68 6.83 10.73
C GLY A 146 17.62 7.55 11.58
N LYS A 147 16.57 8.11 10.98
CA LYS A 147 15.43 8.70 11.68
C LYS A 147 14.12 8.22 11.07
N TYR A 148 13.06 8.25 11.88
CA TYR A 148 11.72 8.16 11.32
C TYR A 148 11.47 9.31 10.34
N THR A 149 10.77 9.06 9.24
CA THR A 149 10.39 10.10 8.28
C THR A 149 8.87 10.10 8.13
N TYR A 150 8.25 11.22 8.49
CA TYR A 150 6.82 11.45 8.33
C TYR A 150 6.59 12.31 7.09
N VAL A 151 5.93 11.71 6.10
CA VAL A 151 5.61 12.35 4.83
C VAL A 151 4.15 12.74 4.83
N ASN A 152 3.88 14.01 4.53
CA ASN A 152 2.55 14.57 4.34
C ASN A 152 2.32 14.87 2.85
N PHE A 153 1.41 14.15 2.21
CA PHE A 153 0.93 14.47 0.87
C PHE A 153 -0.21 15.47 0.97
N PHE A 154 -0.08 16.64 0.34
CA PHE A 154 -1.00 17.75 0.52
C PHE A 154 -1.27 18.53 -0.76
N ALA A 155 -2.32 19.38 -0.73
CA ALA A 155 -2.56 20.38 -1.75
C ALA A 155 -3.03 21.69 -1.10
N THR A 156 -2.67 22.82 -1.69
CA THR A 156 -2.95 24.17 -1.11
C THR A 156 -4.43 24.54 -1.13
N TRP A 157 -5.20 23.99 -2.06
CA TRP A 157 -6.66 24.17 -2.11
C TRP A 157 -7.42 23.39 -1.02
N ASN A 158 -6.75 22.45 -0.34
CA ASN A 158 -7.37 21.63 0.70
C ASN A 158 -7.13 22.23 2.08
N TYR A 159 -8.16 22.83 2.68
CA TYR A 159 -8.09 23.47 4.00
C TYR A 159 -7.57 22.53 5.09
N LYS A 160 -7.99 21.25 5.07
CA LYS A 160 -7.54 20.27 6.05
C LYS A 160 -6.02 20.02 5.92
N SER A 161 -5.49 19.98 4.70
CA SER A 161 -4.04 19.86 4.46
C SER A 161 -3.26 21.00 5.11
N LEU A 162 -3.72 22.23 4.92
CA LEU A 162 -3.05 23.42 5.51
C LEU A 162 -3.16 23.44 7.03
N HIS A 163 -4.31 23.10 7.57
CA HIS A 163 -4.50 22.97 9.02
C HIS A 163 -3.56 21.94 9.64
N GLU A 164 -3.39 20.79 8.99
CA GLU A 164 -2.47 19.73 9.45
C GLU A 164 -1.00 20.15 9.38
N MET A 165 -0.60 20.97 8.41
CA MET A 165 0.76 21.53 8.36
C MET A 165 1.06 22.42 9.57
N GLU A 166 0.11 23.18 10.07
CA GLU A 166 0.29 23.97 11.30
C GLU A 166 0.50 23.07 12.54
N ILE A 167 -0.15 21.90 12.58
CA ILE A 167 0.06 20.95 13.68
C ILE A 167 1.43 20.27 13.53
N ILE A 168 1.85 19.90 12.30
CA ILE A 168 3.18 19.34 12.03
C ILE A 168 4.29 20.30 12.50
N LYS A 169 4.10 21.61 12.40
CA LYS A 169 5.03 22.60 12.92
C LYS A 169 5.28 22.43 14.43
N GLN A 170 4.23 22.18 15.21
CA GLN A 170 4.35 21.90 16.64
C GLN A 170 5.02 20.56 16.90
N PHE A 171 4.72 19.53 16.10
CA PHE A 171 5.36 18.22 16.24
C PHE A 171 6.86 18.27 15.96
N LYS A 172 7.30 19.09 15.00
CA LYS A 172 8.72 19.25 14.70
C LYS A 172 9.51 19.79 15.90
N GLU A 173 8.90 20.65 16.70
CA GLU A 173 9.51 21.17 17.93
C GLU A 173 9.56 20.08 19.03
N ASN A 174 8.54 19.25 19.13
CA ASN A 174 8.40 18.24 20.18
C ASN A 174 9.16 16.93 19.88
N TYR A 175 9.25 16.52 18.59
CA TYR A 175 9.78 15.22 18.18
C TYR A 175 10.95 15.36 17.20
N SER A 176 12.12 15.75 17.71
CA SER A 176 13.35 15.98 16.92
C SER A 176 13.94 14.71 16.27
N PHE A 177 13.49 13.53 16.70
CA PHE A 177 13.88 12.25 16.14
C PHE A 177 13.11 11.89 14.85
N VAL A 178 12.13 12.71 14.42
CA VAL A 178 11.35 12.56 13.21
C VAL A 178 11.79 13.58 12.16
N ASN A 179 12.06 13.14 10.95
CA ASN A 179 12.15 14.00 9.76
C ASN A 179 10.74 14.27 9.25
N TYR A 180 10.43 15.52 8.94
CA TYR A 180 9.15 15.91 8.33
C TYR A 180 9.40 16.34 6.90
N ILE A 181 8.57 15.86 5.98
CA ILE A 181 8.61 16.22 4.55
C ILE A 181 7.17 16.38 4.08
N SER A 182 6.88 17.51 3.44
CA SER A 182 5.57 17.74 2.81
C SER A 182 5.70 17.70 1.31
N VAL A 183 4.92 16.83 0.66
CA VAL A 183 4.90 16.66 -0.80
C VAL A 183 3.63 17.28 -1.36
N ASN A 184 3.79 18.35 -2.11
CA ASN A 184 2.69 19.06 -2.75
C ASN A 184 2.23 18.31 -4.00
N LEU A 185 0.96 17.97 -4.09
CA LEU A 185 0.35 17.28 -5.22
C LEU A 185 -0.53 18.20 -6.10
N GLU A 186 -0.18 19.48 -6.18
CA GLU A 186 -0.81 20.40 -7.13
C GLU A 186 -0.58 19.96 -8.60
N ASN A 187 -1.47 20.40 -9.48
CA ASN A 187 -1.28 20.22 -10.91
C ASN A 187 -0.41 21.34 -11.53
N ASN A 188 -0.30 22.44 -10.83
CA ASN A 188 0.41 23.63 -11.30
C ASN A 188 1.59 23.94 -10.37
N GLU A 189 2.79 23.85 -10.91
CA GLU A 189 4.04 24.14 -10.19
C GLU A 189 4.15 25.60 -9.75
N GLU A 190 3.53 26.54 -10.48
CA GLU A 190 3.52 27.96 -10.09
C GLU A 190 2.75 28.19 -8.77
N VAL A 191 1.68 27.42 -8.53
CA VAL A 191 0.94 27.44 -7.25
C VAL A 191 1.84 26.97 -6.12
N TYR A 192 2.58 25.88 -6.32
CA TYR A 192 3.58 25.39 -5.38
C TYR A 192 4.66 26.44 -5.08
N LYS A 193 5.26 27.04 -6.12
CA LYS A 193 6.30 28.08 -5.97
C LYS A 193 5.78 29.31 -5.23
N SER A 194 4.55 29.72 -5.52
CA SER A 194 3.91 30.84 -4.82
C SER A 194 3.68 30.50 -3.34
N PHE A 195 3.19 29.29 -3.06
CA PHE A 195 2.96 28.82 -1.70
C PHE A 195 4.26 28.77 -0.88
N THR A 196 5.34 28.20 -1.41
CA THR A 196 6.62 28.10 -0.70
C THR A 196 7.23 29.46 -0.42
N LYS A 197 7.15 30.39 -1.35
CA LYS A 197 7.62 31.78 -1.14
C LYS A 197 6.85 32.53 -0.04
N SER A 198 5.56 32.26 0.08
CA SER A 198 4.69 32.94 1.06
C SER A 198 4.72 32.28 2.44
N ASN A 199 5.26 31.06 2.56
CA ASN A 199 5.22 30.26 3.78
C ASN A 199 6.63 29.81 4.24
N LEU A 200 7.55 30.76 4.35
CA LEU A 200 8.94 30.53 4.80
C LEU A 200 9.06 30.08 6.27
N ASN A 201 7.96 30.09 7.01
CA ASN A 201 7.91 29.68 8.42
C ASN A 201 7.89 28.16 8.61
N TYR A 202 7.67 27.37 7.54
CA TYR A 202 7.81 25.92 7.60
C TYR A 202 9.30 25.55 7.50
N GLN A 203 9.83 25.05 8.61
CA GLN A 203 11.26 24.72 8.74
C GLN A 203 11.59 23.27 8.36
N TRP A 204 10.92 22.73 7.36
CA TRP A 204 11.16 21.41 6.78
C TRP A 204 10.98 21.45 5.26
N PRO A 205 11.50 20.47 4.51
CA PRO A 205 11.34 20.42 3.07
C PRO A 205 9.87 20.38 2.66
N ILE A 206 9.48 21.36 1.83
CA ILE A 206 8.20 21.34 1.10
C ILE A 206 8.56 21.06 -0.34
N CYS A 207 8.14 19.91 -0.82
CA CYS A 207 8.63 19.33 -2.06
C CYS A 207 7.55 19.28 -3.13
N PHE A 208 8.00 19.26 -4.37
CA PHE A 208 7.19 18.98 -5.55
C PHE A 208 7.65 17.65 -6.18
N PRO A 209 6.75 16.76 -6.63
CA PRO A 209 7.13 15.48 -7.19
C PRO A 209 7.72 15.62 -8.60
N LEU A 210 8.83 14.94 -8.87
CA LEU A 210 9.38 14.87 -10.23
C LEU A 210 8.45 14.14 -11.20
N ASN A 211 7.69 13.17 -10.71
CA ASN A 211 6.63 12.47 -11.45
C ASN A 211 5.43 12.27 -10.54
N LYS A 212 4.51 13.23 -10.58
CA LYS A 212 3.31 13.23 -9.75
C LYS A 212 2.44 11.99 -9.98
N GLN A 213 2.16 11.65 -11.25
CA GLN A 213 1.28 10.54 -11.58
C GLN A 213 1.83 9.23 -11.03
N LYS A 214 3.14 9.00 -11.18
CA LYS A 214 3.79 7.82 -10.62
C LYS A 214 3.62 7.74 -9.10
N ILE A 215 3.77 8.84 -8.37
CA ILE A 215 3.60 8.87 -6.91
C ILE A 215 2.14 8.58 -6.53
N VAL A 216 1.19 9.21 -7.22
CA VAL A 216 -0.24 8.99 -6.98
C VAL A 216 -0.62 7.52 -7.20
N ASP A 217 -0.15 6.91 -8.30
CA ASP A 217 -0.43 5.53 -8.65
C ASP A 217 0.29 4.55 -7.70
N ASP A 218 1.59 4.75 -7.47
CA ASP A 218 2.41 3.88 -6.62
C ASP A 218 1.92 3.84 -5.17
N PHE A 219 1.46 4.98 -4.64
CA PHE A 219 0.95 5.10 -3.26
C PHE A 219 -0.58 5.06 -3.17
N GLN A 220 -1.30 4.87 -4.29
CA GLN A 220 -2.77 4.80 -4.32
C GLN A 220 -3.43 5.98 -3.58
N LEU A 221 -2.98 7.20 -3.91
CA LEU A 221 -3.41 8.42 -3.22
C LEU A 221 -4.77 8.91 -3.74
N ASP A 222 -5.85 8.33 -3.26
CA ASP A 222 -7.22 8.65 -3.68
C ASP A 222 -7.76 9.95 -3.06
N HIS A 223 -7.15 10.40 -1.96
CA HIS A 223 -7.59 11.58 -1.23
C HIS A 223 -6.41 12.31 -0.56
N LEU A 224 -6.61 13.61 -0.31
CA LEU A 224 -5.68 14.47 0.41
C LEU A 224 -6.37 15.12 1.62
N PRO A 225 -5.64 15.39 2.71
CA PRO A 225 -4.27 14.96 2.96
C PRO A 225 -4.17 13.46 3.17
N SER A 226 -3.01 12.89 2.82
CA SER A 226 -2.62 11.52 3.11
C SER A 226 -1.23 11.49 3.73
N HIS A 227 -0.92 10.45 4.50
CA HIS A 227 0.31 10.43 5.30
C HIS A 227 1.01 9.08 5.20
N LEU A 228 2.35 9.11 5.31
CA LEU A 228 3.22 7.94 5.33
C LEU A 228 4.23 8.09 6.46
N LEU A 229 4.45 7.03 7.23
CA LEU A 229 5.53 6.95 8.20
C LEU A 229 6.52 5.88 7.78
N ILE A 230 7.79 6.27 7.63
CA ILE A 230 8.93 5.42 7.30
C ILE A 230 9.79 5.26 8.55
N ASP A 231 10.27 4.05 8.81
CA ASP A 231 11.18 3.76 9.92
C ASP A 231 12.64 4.17 9.62
N PRO A 232 13.54 4.14 10.63
CA PRO A 232 14.96 4.49 10.42
C PRO A 232 15.72 3.59 9.44
N ASP A 233 15.20 2.42 9.11
CA ASP A 233 15.78 1.49 8.14
C ASP A 233 15.26 1.75 6.71
N GLY A 234 14.28 2.66 6.56
CA GLY A 234 13.64 3.03 5.29
C GLY A 234 12.52 2.10 4.87
N ASN A 235 11.93 1.40 5.82
CA ASN A 235 10.78 0.56 5.60
C ASN A 235 9.48 1.29 6.01
N ILE A 236 8.36 0.84 5.48
CA ILE A 236 7.04 1.31 5.88
C ILE A 236 6.82 0.99 7.37
N SER A 237 6.65 2.01 8.19
CA SER A 237 6.19 1.87 9.55
C SER A 237 4.67 1.95 9.65
N GLN A 238 4.05 2.81 8.83
CA GLN A 238 2.59 2.94 8.73
C GLN A 238 2.19 3.58 7.39
N PHE A 239 1.26 2.96 6.66
CA PHE A 239 0.61 3.56 5.49
C PHE A 239 -0.82 2.99 5.28
N PRO A 240 -1.87 3.83 5.12
CA PRO A 240 -1.85 5.26 5.45
C PRO A 240 -1.47 5.49 6.91
N ALA A 241 -0.61 6.47 7.17
CA ALA A 241 -0.27 6.83 8.53
C ALA A 241 -1.37 7.68 9.15
N LEU A 242 -1.45 7.66 10.49
CA LEU A 242 -2.39 8.48 11.22
C LEU A 242 -2.14 9.98 10.93
N PRO A 243 -3.20 10.78 10.79
CA PRO A 243 -3.08 12.21 10.55
C PRO A 243 -2.63 12.96 11.82
N PRO A 244 -2.10 14.17 11.67
CA PRO A 244 -1.81 15.07 12.79
C PRO A 244 -3.07 15.50 13.55
N SER A 245 -4.15 15.77 12.81
CA SER A 245 -5.44 16.16 13.38
C SER A 245 -6.37 14.95 13.59
N PRO A 246 -7.27 14.98 14.58
CA PRO A 246 -8.24 13.93 14.78
C PRO A 246 -9.15 13.73 13.56
N LEU A 247 -9.42 12.47 13.19
CA LEU A 247 -10.35 12.13 12.09
C LEU A 247 -11.81 12.46 12.43
N SER A 248 -12.16 12.48 13.71
CA SER A 248 -13.50 12.83 14.18
C SER A 248 -13.45 13.51 15.56
N LYS A 249 -14.46 14.33 15.88
CA LYS A 249 -14.63 14.87 17.22
C LYS A 249 -15.15 13.77 18.15
N GLY A 250 -14.27 13.10 18.87
CA GLY A 250 -14.64 12.07 19.83
C GLY A 250 -13.46 11.57 20.67
N TYR A 251 -13.77 10.93 21.81
CA TYR A 251 -12.80 10.49 22.82
C TYR A 251 -11.78 9.43 22.33
N ASN A 252 -11.98 8.82 21.16
CA ASN A 252 -11.14 7.75 20.59
C ASN A 252 -10.40 8.16 19.29
N SER A 253 -10.31 9.45 19.00
CA SER A 253 -9.57 9.89 17.81
C SER A 253 -8.06 9.77 18.03
N THR A 254 -7.47 8.72 17.45
CA THR A 254 -6.03 8.50 17.47
C THR A 254 -5.37 9.38 16.40
N THR A 255 -4.32 10.10 16.79
CA THR A 255 -3.47 10.90 15.91
C THR A 255 -2.06 10.32 15.88
N ILE A 256 -1.24 10.78 14.94
CA ILE A 256 0.17 10.36 14.83
C ILE A 256 1.00 10.73 16.08
N ASP A 257 0.57 11.74 16.83
CA ASP A 257 1.18 12.17 18.09
C ASP A 257 1.35 11.00 19.08
N LYS A 258 0.30 10.17 19.23
CA LYS A 258 0.36 8.98 20.09
C LYS A 258 1.42 7.96 19.61
N THR A 259 1.59 7.83 18.31
CA THR A 259 2.62 6.97 17.72
C THR A 259 4.01 7.52 18.04
N PHE A 260 4.24 8.81 17.84
CA PHE A 260 5.52 9.46 18.16
C PHE A 260 5.86 9.37 19.63
N PHE A 261 4.91 9.64 20.51
CA PHE A 261 5.09 9.47 21.96
C PHE A 261 5.48 8.03 22.32
N THR A 262 4.85 7.04 21.72
CA THR A 262 5.16 5.63 21.97
C THR A 262 6.56 5.27 21.49
N ILE A 263 6.97 5.74 20.31
CA ILE A 263 8.32 5.54 19.76
C ILE A 263 9.36 6.15 20.70
N GLU A 264 9.17 7.39 21.12
CA GLU A 264 10.09 8.10 22.02
C GLU A 264 10.27 7.36 23.34
N LYS A 265 9.15 6.96 23.96
CA LYS A 265 9.17 6.18 25.20
C LYS A 265 9.97 4.88 25.07
N ASN A 266 9.73 4.13 23.99
CA ASN A 266 10.42 2.87 23.74
C ASN A 266 11.92 3.05 23.47
N THR A 267 12.32 4.16 22.83
CA THR A 267 13.72 4.50 22.59
C THR A 267 14.43 4.84 23.90
N ARG A 268 13.84 5.65 24.75
CA ARG A 268 14.39 6.00 26.08
C ARG A 268 14.56 4.75 26.98
N VAL A 269 13.61 3.82 26.95
CA VAL A 269 13.73 2.56 27.69
C VAL A 269 14.90 1.72 27.19
N LYS A 270 15.05 1.57 25.86
CA LYS A 270 16.18 0.83 25.27
C LYS A 270 17.55 1.45 25.62
N GLU A 271 17.65 2.76 25.67
CA GLU A 271 18.89 3.47 26.06
C GLU A 271 19.20 3.25 27.54
N SER A 272 18.23 3.32 28.41
CA SER A 272 18.44 3.05 29.86
C SER A 272 18.93 1.63 30.12
N PHE A 273 18.44 0.62 29.41
CA PHE A 273 18.93 -0.76 29.50
C PHE A 273 20.37 -0.94 28.96
N LYS A 274 20.81 -0.14 27.99
CA LYS A 274 22.19 -0.17 27.49
C LYS A 274 23.18 0.41 28.50
N ILE A 275 22.80 1.45 29.23
CA ILE A 275 23.64 2.09 30.25
C ILE A 275 23.81 1.15 31.46
N GLY A 276 22.80 0.37 31.83
CA GLY A 276 22.88 -0.60 32.95
C GLY A 276 23.73 -1.86 32.69
N LYS A 277 24.19 -2.10 31.44
CA LYS A 277 25.05 -3.24 31.07
C LYS A 277 26.55 -2.90 30.96
N LYS A 278 26.96 -1.69 31.30
CA LYS A 278 28.38 -1.31 31.45
C LYS A 278 28.78 -1.35 32.94
N ASN A 279 28.98 -2.56 33.45
CA ASN A 279 29.85 -2.85 34.58
C ASN A 279 30.40 -4.27 34.45
#